data_34dcf79c3ef5b7094242b73a74fe5374
#
_entry.id   34dcf79c3ef5b7094242b73a74fe5374
#
_cell.length_a   1.000
_cell.length_b   1.000
_cell.length_c   1.000
_cell.angle_alpha   90.00
_cell.angle_beta   90.00
_cell.angle_gamma   90.00
#
_symmetry.space_group_name_H-M   'P 1'
#
loop_
_entity.id
_entity.type
_entity.pdbx_description
1 polymer ?
#
loop_
_entity_poly.entity_id
_entity_poly.type
_entity_poly.pdbx_seq_one_letter_code
_entity_poly.pdbx_strand_id
1 'polypeptide(L)'
;MTILVLVRNFVPAHEQIAAGEWDVAGVAKNEYDLEGKTVGTVAVGRIGERVLRRLRAFDCKELLYFDYQPLSAEKEKEIGCRRVDTLEEMLAQCDVVTINCPLHEKTRGLFNKELISKMKPGKCCNIDNEDHH
;
A
#
# COMPACT_ATOMS: atom_id res chain seq x y z
N MET A 1 1.24 -4.04 9.23
CA MET A 1 2.49 -3.54 9.88
C MET A 1 3.36 -2.79 8.89
N THR A 2 3.79 -3.36 7.79
CA THR A 2 4.74 -2.75 6.82
C THR A 2 4.28 -1.39 6.28
N ILE A 3 2.99 -1.24 5.97
CA ILE A 3 2.41 0.06 5.57
C ILE A 3 2.70 1.13 6.62
N LEU A 4 2.46 0.85 7.91
CA LEU A 4 2.71 1.81 8.99
C LEU A 4 4.19 2.12 9.16
N VAL A 5 5.06 1.13 9.03
CA VAL A 5 6.52 1.32 9.07
C VAL A 5 6.97 2.31 7.98
N LEU A 6 6.41 2.20 6.77
CA LEU A 6 6.75 3.07 5.65
C LEU A 6 6.21 4.50 5.86
N VAL A 7 4.91 4.64 6.12
CA VAL A 7 4.28 5.96 6.19
C VAL A 7 4.71 6.76 7.41
N ARG A 8 5.12 6.09 8.50
CA ARG A 8 5.61 6.72 9.73
C ARG A 8 7.14 6.88 9.76
N ASN A 9 7.81 6.69 8.62
CA ASN A 9 9.26 6.88 8.52
C ASN A 9 10.06 6.15 9.64
N PHE A 10 9.55 4.96 10.05
CA PHE A 10 10.01 4.27 11.25
C PHE A 10 11.48 3.83 11.15
N VAL A 11 11.92 3.31 9.99
CA VAL A 11 13.29 2.76 9.86
C VAL A 11 14.33 3.86 10.04
N PRO A 12 14.29 5.00 9.33
CA PRO A 12 15.22 6.10 9.56
C PRO A 12 15.19 6.63 11.00
N ALA A 13 13.99 6.72 11.61
CA ALA A 13 13.86 7.13 13.00
C ALA A 13 14.57 6.16 13.96
N HIS A 14 14.38 4.87 13.76
CA HIS A 14 15.03 3.84 14.55
C HIS A 14 16.57 3.87 14.40
N GLU A 15 17.06 4.02 13.17
CA GLU A 15 18.49 4.08 12.87
C GLU A 15 19.17 5.29 13.55
N GLN A 16 18.53 6.46 13.54
CA GLN A 16 19.02 7.65 14.26
C GLN A 16 19.17 7.38 15.76
N ILE A 17 18.14 6.82 16.39
CA ILE A 17 18.20 6.50 17.82
C ILE A 17 19.27 5.48 18.13
N ALA A 18 19.42 4.46 17.29
CA ALA A 18 20.48 3.45 17.44
C ALA A 18 21.89 4.07 17.30
N ALA A 19 22.04 5.11 16.50
CA ALA A 19 23.28 5.87 16.36
C ALA A 19 23.51 6.92 17.47
N GLY A 20 22.58 7.07 18.41
CA GLY A 20 22.63 8.09 19.47
C GLY A 20 22.22 9.48 19.01
N GLU A 21 21.58 9.60 17.87
CA GLU A 21 21.05 10.84 17.31
C GLU A 21 19.58 11.05 17.71
N TRP A 22 19.14 12.33 17.68
CA TRP A 22 17.76 12.69 18.05
C TRP A 22 17.27 13.86 17.21
N ASP A 23 16.78 13.58 16.00
CA ASP A 23 16.18 14.57 15.10
C ASP A 23 14.69 14.27 14.86
N VAL A 24 13.85 14.58 15.84
CA VAL A 24 12.40 14.39 15.78
C VAL A 24 11.79 15.20 14.62
N ALA A 25 12.24 16.44 14.42
CA ALA A 25 11.69 17.31 13.39
C ALA A 25 12.00 16.80 11.97
N GLY A 26 13.22 16.30 11.75
CA GLY A 26 13.61 15.70 10.47
C GLY A 26 12.83 14.43 10.15
N VAL A 27 12.57 13.58 11.15
CA VAL A 27 11.74 12.39 10.99
C VAL A 27 10.29 12.77 10.67
N ALA A 28 9.70 13.66 11.47
CA ALA A 28 8.30 14.09 11.34
C ALA A 28 8.00 14.76 10.00
N LYS A 29 8.97 15.44 9.40
CA LYS A 29 8.82 16.10 8.09
C LYS A 29 8.45 15.14 6.95
N ASN A 30 8.90 13.89 7.03
CA ASN A 30 8.76 12.87 5.99
C ASN A 30 7.72 11.80 6.34
N GLU A 31 6.98 11.96 7.43
CA GLU A 31 5.94 11.03 7.84
C GLU A 31 4.54 11.59 7.59
N TYR A 32 3.56 10.70 7.51
CA TYR A 32 2.15 11.07 7.45
C TYR A 32 1.26 9.96 8.03
N ASP A 33 0.04 10.31 8.37
CA ASP A 33 -0.99 9.36 8.78
C ASP A 33 -1.77 8.82 7.58
N LEU A 34 -2.43 7.68 7.77
CA LEU A 34 -3.30 7.10 6.75
C LEU A 34 -4.65 7.81 6.64
N GLU A 35 -5.02 8.60 7.65
CA GLU A 35 -6.22 9.42 7.63
C GLU A 35 -6.26 10.30 6.37
N GLY A 36 -7.39 10.26 5.68
CA GLY A 36 -7.59 11.02 4.46
C GLY A 36 -6.78 10.57 3.23
N LYS A 37 -6.00 9.48 3.32
CA LYS A 37 -5.21 8.94 2.21
C LYS A 37 -5.98 7.87 1.44
N THR A 38 -5.65 7.71 0.16
CA THR A 38 -6.15 6.62 -0.67
C THR A 38 -5.16 5.47 -0.63
N VAL A 39 -5.62 4.30 -0.21
CA VAL A 39 -4.80 3.08 -0.12
C VAL A 39 -5.33 2.03 -1.07
N GLY A 40 -4.44 1.45 -1.89
CA GLY A 40 -4.77 0.41 -2.84
C GLY A 40 -4.12 -0.92 -2.54
N THR A 41 -4.82 -2.03 -2.83
CA THR A 41 -4.24 -3.37 -2.79
C THR A 41 -4.30 -4.04 -4.17
N VAL A 42 -3.18 -4.61 -4.57
CA VAL A 42 -3.10 -5.48 -5.75
C VAL A 42 -3.32 -6.91 -5.28
N ALA A 43 -4.36 -7.50 -5.81
CA ALA A 43 -4.99 -8.75 -5.40
C ALA A 43 -5.75 -8.67 -4.06
N VAL A 44 -6.95 -9.25 -4.07
CA VAL A 44 -7.87 -9.31 -2.94
C VAL A 44 -8.18 -10.75 -2.52
N GLY A 45 -7.17 -11.60 -2.61
CA GLY A 45 -7.21 -12.91 -1.99
C GLY A 45 -7.31 -12.80 -0.46
N ARG A 46 -7.05 -13.93 0.23
CA ARG A 46 -7.18 -13.98 1.70
C ARG A 46 -6.38 -12.90 2.46
N ILE A 47 -5.22 -12.50 1.95
CA ILE A 47 -4.37 -11.47 2.57
C ILE A 47 -4.90 -10.08 2.23
N GLY A 48 -5.05 -9.74 0.96
CA GLY A 48 -5.49 -8.42 0.51
C GLY A 48 -6.84 -8.00 1.09
N GLU A 49 -7.83 -8.90 1.12
CA GLU A 49 -9.13 -8.66 1.77
C GLU A 49 -8.96 -8.31 3.25
N ARG A 50 -8.11 -9.05 3.97
CA ARG A 50 -7.87 -8.81 5.41
C ARG A 50 -7.12 -7.51 5.67
N VAL A 51 -6.24 -7.10 4.75
CA VAL A 51 -5.56 -5.80 4.83
C VAL A 51 -6.59 -4.68 4.68
N LEU A 52 -7.43 -4.72 3.64
CA LEU A 52 -8.48 -3.72 3.43
C LEU A 52 -9.44 -3.60 4.63
N ARG A 53 -9.87 -4.72 5.21
CA ARG A 53 -10.73 -4.72 6.41
C ARG A 53 -10.09 -3.98 7.58
N ARG A 54 -8.78 -4.14 7.79
CA ARG A 54 -8.05 -3.47 8.88
C ARG A 54 -7.83 -1.98 8.60
N LEU A 55 -7.65 -1.61 7.35
CA LEU A 55 -7.45 -0.22 6.94
C LEU A 55 -8.68 0.67 7.18
N ARG A 56 -9.87 0.10 7.31
CA ARG A 56 -11.07 0.86 7.69
C ARG A 56 -10.91 1.63 9.00
N ALA A 57 -10.16 1.10 9.96
CA ALA A 57 -9.93 1.73 11.25
C ALA A 57 -8.94 2.91 11.22
N PHE A 58 -8.35 3.20 10.05
CA PHE A 58 -7.38 4.28 9.88
C PHE A 58 -7.95 5.52 9.19
N ASP A 59 -9.28 5.60 9.04
CA ASP A 59 -9.99 6.74 8.46
C ASP A 59 -9.45 7.16 7.08
N CYS A 60 -9.05 6.15 6.28
CA CYS A 60 -8.61 6.36 4.91
C CYS A 60 -9.73 7.03 4.09
N LYS A 61 -9.36 7.94 3.20
CA LYS A 61 -10.31 8.59 2.28
C LYS A 61 -10.99 7.57 1.38
N GLU A 62 -10.22 6.65 0.83
CA GLU A 62 -10.70 5.63 -0.09
C GLU A 62 -9.82 4.38 -0.02
N LEU A 63 -10.46 3.21 -0.12
CA LEU A 63 -9.81 1.92 -0.24
C LEU A 63 -10.07 1.37 -1.64
N LEU A 64 -9.01 1.16 -2.41
CA LEU A 64 -9.07 0.66 -3.77
C LEU A 64 -8.51 -0.75 -3.86
N TYR A 65 -8.98 -1.51 -4.85
CA TYR A 65 -8.32 -2.75 -5.19
C TYR A 65 -8.32 -3.03 -6.69
N PHE A 66 -7.30 -3.74 -7.11
CA PHE A 66 -7.22 -4.34 -8.43
C PHE A 66 -7.09 -5.86 -8.29
N ASP A 67 -7.96 -6.59 -8.97
CA ASP A 67 -7.88 -8.04 -9.11
C ASP A 67 -8.55 -8.48 -10.42
N TYR A 68 -8.12 -9.61 -10.97
CA TYR A 68 -8.79 -10.22 -12.12
C TYR A 68 -10.21 -10.68 -11.80
N GLN A 69 -10.44 -11.11 -10.55
CA GLN A 69 -11.76 -11.47 -10.05
C GLN A 69 -12.26 -10.40 -9.06
N PRO A 70 -13.41 -9.78 -9.33
CA PRO A 70 -13.97 -8.81 -8.40
C PRO A 70 -14.45 -9.48 -7.11
N LEU A 71 -14.42 -8.74 -6.01
CA LEU A 71 -15.17 -9.10 -4.81
C LEU A 71 -16.67 -9.04 -5.12
N SER A 72 -17.48 -9.74 -4.31
CA SER A 72 -18.93 -9.55 -4.39
C SER A 72 -19.30 -8.13 -3.92
N ALA A 73 -20.40 -7.59 -4.48
CA ALA A 73 -20.90 -6.26 -4.10
C ALA A 73 -21.16 -6.14 -2.59
N GLU A 74 -21.55 -7.23 -1.93
CA GLU A 74 -21.74 -7.30 -0.49
C GLU A 74 -20.44 -7.11 0.27
N LYS A 75 -19.37 -7.75 -0.18
CA LYS A 75 -18.02 -7.62 0.41
C LYS A 75 -17.44 -6.25 0.18
N GLU A 76 -17.57 -5.69 -1.02
CA GLU A 76 -17.13 -4.31 -1.30
C GLU A 76 -17.81 -3.31 -0.37
N LYS A 77 -19.12 -3.43 -0.19
CA LYS A 77 -19.89 -2.60 0.73
C LYS A 77 -19.49 -2.81 2.18
N GLU A 78 -19.31 -4.07 2.61
CA GLU A 78 -18.90 -4.41 3.96
C GLU A 78 -17.52 -3.83 4.29
N ILE A 79 -16.57 -3.94 3.36
CA ILE A 79 -15.21 -3.44 3.52
C ILE A 79 -15.15 -1.92 3.28
N GLY A 80 -16.04 -1.37 2.49
CA GLY A 80 -16.00 0.02 2.06
C GLY A 80 -14.88 0.26 1.06
N CYS A 81 -14.67 -0.67 0.13
CA CYS A 81 -13.66 -0.57 -0.91
C CYS A 81 -14.28 -0.58 -2.31
N ARG A 82 -13.51 -0.15 -3.30
CA ARG A 82 -13.92 -0.06 -4.69
C ARG A 82 -12.88 -0.72 -5.60
N ARG A 83 -13.35 -1.47 -6.59
CA ARG A 83 -12.51 -2.00 -7.67
C ARG A 83 -12.08 -0.88 -8.62
N VAL A 84 -10.88 -1.01 -9.16
CA VAL A 84 -10.42 -0.24 -10.32
C VAL A 84 -10.13 -1.19 -11.48
N ASP A 85 -10.24 -0.68 -12.71
CA ASP A 85 -10.15 -1.52 -13.89
C ASP A 85 -8.72 -1.78 -14.34
N THR A 86 -7.79 -0.88 -14.01
CA THR A 86 -6.37 -1.00 -14.38
C THR A 86 -5.46 -0.68 -13.21
N LEU A 87 -4.25 -1.24 -13.24
CA LEU A 87 -3.18 -0.92 -12.27
C LEU A 87 -2.74 0.53 -12.39
N GLU A 88 -2.67 1.06 -13.59
CA GLU A 88 -2.32 2.45 -13.86
C GLU A 88 -3.31 3.41 -13.18
N GLU A 89 -4.59 3.14 -13.31
CA GLU A 89 -5.63 3.92 -12.64
C GLU A 89 -5.46 3.90 -11.12
N MET A 90 -5.17 2.73 -10.55
CA MET A 90 -4.94 2.61 -9.11
C MET A 90 -3.71 3.38 -8.67
N LEU A 91 -2.58 3.23 -9.36
CA LEU A 91 -1.33 3.89 -9.01
C LEU A 91 -1.44 5.41 -9.08
N ALA A 92 -2.17 5.95 -10.07
CA ALA A 92 -2.40 7.38 -10.20
C ALA A 92 -3.26 7.97 -9.06
N GLN A 93 -4.12 7.16 -8.44
CA GLN A 93 -5.02 7.61 -7.36
C GLN A 93 -4.47 7.36 -5.97
N CYS A 94 -3.68 6.29 -5.78
CA CYS A 94 -3.23 5.86 -4.46
C CYS A 94 -2.08 6.69 -3.90
N ASP A 95 -2.12 6.87 -2.60
CA ASP A 95 -1.01 7.38 -1.79
C ASP A 95 -0.13 6.23 -1.27
N VAL A 96 -0.75 5.06 -1.05
CA VAL A 96 -0.07 3.83 -0.65
C VAL A 96 -0.62 2.68 -1.48
N VAL A 97 0.27 1.82 -1.98
CA VAL A 97 -0.09 0.59 -2.68
C VAL A 97 0.57 -0.60 -2.01
N THR A 98 -0.19 -1.64 -1.72
CA THR A 98 0.31 -2.92 -1.20
C THR A 98 0.05 -4.03 -2.21
N ILE A 99 1.06 -4.86 -2.44
CA ILE A 99 1.02 -5.94 -3.43
C ILE A 99 0.91 -7.27 -2.70
N ASN A 100 -0.20 -7.96 -2.90
CA ASN A 100 -0.52 -9.22 -2.22
C ASN A 100 -0.80 -10.35 -3.23
N CYS A 101 -0.32 -10.22 -4.46
CA CYS A 101 -0.45 -11.25 -5.47
C CYS A 101 0.71 -12.25 -5.39
N PRO A 102 0.44 -13.55 -5.60
CA PRO A 102 1.51 -14.55 -5.67
C PRO A 102 2.38 -14.31 -6.90
N LEU A 103 3.67 -14.65 -6.79
CA LEU A 103 4.57 -14.62 -7.93
C LEU A 103 4.30 -15.81 -8.86
N HIS A 104 3.97 -15.53 -10.10
CA HIS A 104 3.85 -16.49 -11.18
C HIS A 104 4.11 -15.81 -12.53
N GLU A 105 4.08 -16.55 -13.63
CA GLU A 105 4.42 -16.02 -14.96
C GLU A 105 3.69 -14.71 -15.32
N LYS A 106 2.42 -14.58 -14.96
CA LYS A 106 1.61 -13.38 -15.27
C LYS A 106 1.87 -12.18 -14.34
N THR A 107 2.45 -12.40 -13.17
CA THR A 107 2.75 -11.35 -12.19
C THR A 107 4.23 -11.03 -12.10
N ARG A 108 5.09 -11.89 -12.67
CA ARG A 108 6.54 -11.65 -12.75
C ARG A 108 6.83 -10.39 -13.57
N GLY A 109 7.56 -9.44 -12.97
CA GLY A 109 7.90 -8.16 -13.60
C GLY A 109 6.72 -7.20 -13.83
N LEU A 110 5.55 -7.48 -13.25
CA LEU A 110 4.37 -6.63 -13.36
C LEU A 110 4.66 -5.24 -12.79
N PHE A 111 5.30 -5.16 -11.63
CA PHE A 111 5.72 -3.91 -11.01
C PHE A 111 7.14 -3.54 -11.49
N ASN A 112 7.23 -3.04 -12.70
CA ASN A 112 8.46 -2.53 -13.28
C ASN A 112 8.60 -1.00 -13.06
N LYS A 113 9.75 -0.46 -13.44
CA LYS A 113 10.05 0.96 -13.28
C LYS A 113 9.03 1.87 -13.98
N GLU A 114 8.52 1.46 -15.13
CA GLU A 114 7.54 2.22 -15.90
C GLU A 114 6.21 2.30 -15.15
N LEU A 115 5.71 1.18 -14.66
CA LEU A 115 4.46 1.14 -13.89
C LEU A 115 4.59 1.93 -12.59
N ILE A 116 5.67 1.74 -11.84
CA ILE A 116 5.93 2.47 -10.59
C ILE A 116 6.03 3.98 -10.82
N SER A 117 6.57 4.42 -11.94
CA SER A 117 6.68 5.85 -12.27
C SER A 117 5.33 6.56 -12.44
N LYS A 118 4.23 5.79 -12.61
CA LYS A 118 2.85 6.31 -12.66
C LYS A 118 2.27 6.65 -11.29
N MET A 119 2.95 6.26 -10.21
CA MET A 119 2.56 6.67 -8.86
C MET A 119 2.79 8.16 -8.64
N LYS A 120 2.00 8.75 -7.74
CA LYS A 120 2.23 10.12 -7.30
C LYS A 120 3.63 10.27 -6.69
N PRO A 121 4.36 11.34 -6.96
CA PRO A 121 5.69 11.57 -6.36
C PRO A 121 5.65 11.51 -4.83
N GLY A 122 6.66 10.88 -4.21
CA GLY A 122 6.78 10.77 -2.75
C GLY A 122 5.79 9.82 -2.10
N LYS A 123 5.16 8.89 -2.86
CA LYS A 123 4.22 7.90 -2.33
C LYS A 123 4.86 6.53 -2.14
N CYS A 124 4.24 5.71 -1.30
CA CYS A 124 4.80 4.43 -0.85
C CYS A 124 4.21 3.25 -1.62
N CYS A 125 5.08 2.33 -2.03
CA CYS A 125 4.70 1.01 -2.52
C CYS A 125 5.26 -0.05 -1.57
N ASN A 126 4.38 -0.90 -1.03
CA ASN A 126 4.77 -2.05 -0.21
C ASN A 126 4.64 -3.33 -1.05
N ILE A 127 5.75 -4.03 -1.22
CA ILE A 127 5.81 -5.29 -1.98
C ILE A 127 5.99 -6.41 -0.96
N ASP A 128 4.92 -7.14 -0.68
CA ASP A 128 4.96 -8.41 0.06
C ASP A 128 5.15 -9.57 -0.94
N ASN A 129 6.32 -9.63 -1.56
CA ASN A 129 6.70 -10.81 -2.34
C ASN A 129 7.60 -11.68 -1.46
N GLU A 130 7.10 -12.87 -1.13
CA GLU A 130 7.91 -13.97 -0.60
C GLU A 130 8.81 -14.51 -1.73
N ASP A 131 9.82 -13.75 -2.12
CA ASP A 131 10.91 -14.23 -2.97
C ASP A 131 12.20 -14.14 -2.19
N HIS A 132 12.36 -15.09 -1.30
CA HIS A 132 13.66 -15.49 -0.82
C HIS A 132 14.10 -16.75 -1.60
N HIS A 133 14.77 -16.55 -2.71
CA HIS A 133 15.75 -17.48 -3.27
C HIS A 133 16.83 -16.69 -4.00
#